data_0dbce49e297ed3cd9f573f8548dcbdbe
#
_entry.id   0dbce49e297ed3cd9f573f8548dcbdbe
#
_cell.length_a   1.000
_cell.length_b   1.000
_cell.length_c   1.000
_cell.angle_alpha   90.00
_cell.angle_beta   90.00
_cell.angle_gamma   90.00
#
_symmetry.space_group_name_H-M   'P 1'
#
loop_
_entity.id
_entity.type
_entity.pdbx_description
1 polymer ?
#
loop_
_entity_poly.entity_id
_entity_poly.type
_entity_poly.pdbx_seq_one_letter_code
_entity_poly.pdbx_strand_id
1 'polypeptide(L)'
;VKGHEIITSPKTKKSNRVVKIPQFLADEIKDYMKFFYDLKPDQRLFFKSKGYLGHEITRGSKKAGIKRINIHALRHSHISLLMDRGFSALDIAERVGHEAISITYKYAHMYPNKQDEMARKLEEERS
;
A
#
# COMPACT_ATOMS: atom_id res chain seq x y z
N VAL A 1 16.38 24.54 14.69
CA VAL A 1 14.92 24.83 14.62
C VAL A 1 14.21 23.50 14.55
N LYS A 2 13.49 23.14 15.60
CA LYS A 2 12.65 21.96 15.57
C LYS A 2 11.55 22.18 14.53
N GLY A 3 11.59 21.44 13.42
CA GLY A 3 10.56 21.49 12.40
C GLY A 3 9.21 21.12 12.99
N HIS A 4 8.25 22.02 12.91
CA HIS A 4 6.85 21.69 13.27
C HIS A 4 6.24 20.89 12.13
N GLU A 5 5.65 19.73 12.46
CA GLU A 5 4.85 18.98 11.50
C GLU A 5 3.54 19.74 11.24
N ILE A 6 3.28 20.04 9.98
CA ILE A 6 2.04 20.70 9.53
C ILE A 6 1.17 19.65 8.84
N ILE A 7 -0.07 19.51 9.30
CA ILE A 7 -1.06 18.66 8.65
C ILE A 7 -1.71 19.47 7.53
N THR A 8 -1.53 19.02 6.30
CA THR A 8 -2.15 19.62 5.11
C THR A 8 -3.11 18.64 4.45
N SER A 9 -4.02 19.16 3.63
CA SER A 9 -4.86 18.32 2.79
C SER A 9 -4.01 17.55 1.77
N PRO A 10 -4.49 16.38 1.28
CA PRO A 10 -3.82 15.64 0.21
C PRO A 10 -3.62 16.52 -1.03
N LYS A 11 -2.49 16.35 -1.73
CA LYS A 11 -2.13 17.14 -2.92
C LYS A 11 -3.08 16.94 -4.11
N THR A 12 -3.71 15.78 -4.21
CA THR A 12 -4.57 15.40 -5.33
C THR A 12 -5.89 14.83 -4.84
N LYS A 13 -6.94 14.90 -5.67
CA LYS A 13 -8.25 14.32 -5.35
C LYS A 13 -8.19 12.81 -5.10
N LYS A 14 -7.39 12.08 -5.89
CA LYS A 14 -7.21 10.62 -5.74
C LYS A 14 -6.41 10.22 -4.50
N SER A 15 -5.69 11.15 -3.90
CA SER A 15 -5.03 10.93 -2.62
C SER A 15 -6.01 10.86 -1.46
N ASN A 16 -7.18 11.47 -1.59
CA ASN A 16 -8.27 11.36 -0.63
C ASN A 16 -9.17 10.17 -1.01
N ARG A 17 -8.93 9.03 -0.42
CA ARG A 17 -9.60 7.77 -0.75
C ARG A 17 -9.78 6.88 0.47
N VAL A 18 -10.71 5.94 0.38
CA VAL A 18 -10.89 4.87 1.35
C VAL A 18 -10.17 3.62 0.84
N VAL A 19 -9.31 3.05 1.65
CA VAL A 19 -8.62 1.80 1.36
C VAL A 19 -9.17 0.71 2.29
N LYS A 20 -9.76 -0.34 1.71
CA LYS A 20 -10.19 -1.50 2.49
C LYS A 20 -8.98 -2.33 2.92
N ILE A 21 -8.93 -2.69 4.17
CA ILE A 21 -7.86 -3.51 4.76
C ILE A 21 -8.39 -4.91 5.12
N PRO A 22 -7.54 -5.93 5.16
CA PRO A 22 -7.93 -7.26 5.62
C PRO A 22 -8.40 -7.24 7.08
N GLN A 23 -9.28 -8.17 7.44
CA GLN A 23 -9.83 -8.25 8.79
C GLN A 23 -8.76 -8.41 9.86
N PHE A 24 -7.75 -9.26 9.63
CA PHE A 24 -6.66 -9.45 10.58
C PHE A 24 -5.93 -8.14 10.92
N LEU A 25 -5.68 -7.30 9.90
CA LEU A 25 -5.03 -6.00 10.11
C LEU A 25 -5.94 -5.03 10.87
N ALA A 26 -7.24 -5.06 10.59
CA ALA A 26 -8.22 -4.26 11.34
C ALA A 26 -8.25 -4.66 12.82
N ASP A 27 -8.17 -5.95 13.11
CA ASP A 27 -8.13 -6.47 14.48
C ASP A 27 -6.84 -6.08 15.21
N GLU A 28 -5.69 -6.18 14.55
CA GLU A 28 -4.41 -5.71 15.09
C GLU A 28 -4.41 -4.21 15.40
N ILE A 29 -4.99 -3.38 14.52
CA ILE A 29 -5.12 -1.95 14.76
C ILE A 29 -6.04 -1.68 15.96
N LYS A 30 -7.15 -2.39 16.07
CA LYS A 30 -8.05 -2.27 17.24
C LYS A 30 -7.35 -2.63 18.53
N ASP A 31 -6.56 -3.69 18.55
CA ASP A 31 -5.77 -4.09 19.72
C ASP A 31 -4.72 -3.04 20.05
N TYR A 32 -4.04 -2.48 19.06
CA TYR A 32 -3.12 -1.38 19.25
C TYR A 32 -3.79 -0.14 19.87
N MET A 33 -5.01 0.19 19.42
CA MET A 33 -5.79 1.32 19.95
C MET A 33 -6.12 1.18 21.45
N LYS A 34 -6.19 -0.04 21.98
CA LYS A 34 -6.43 -0.29 23.41
C LYS A 34 -5.31 0.20 24.34
N PHE A 35 -4.10 0.42 23.79
CA PHE A 35 -2.99 1.00 24.57
C PHE A 35 -3.12 2.51 24.82
N PHE A 36 -4.08 3.17 24.16
CA PHE A 36 -4.30 4.60 24.33
C PHE A 36 -5.48 4.84 25.29
N TYR A 37 -5.25 5.70 26.27
CA TYR A 37 -6.33 6.19 27.14
C TYR A 37 -7.09 7.31 26.41
N ASP A 38 -8.41 7.21 26.34
CA ASP A 38 -9.31 8.25 25.79
C ASP A 38 -8.91 8.71 24.36
N LEU A 39 -8.69 7.74 23.46
CA LEU A 39 -8.35 8.02 22.07
C LEU A 39 -9.51 8.74 21.36
N LYS A 40 -9.26 9.98 20.91
CA LYS A 40 -10.25 10.79 20.21
C LYS A 40 -10.27 10.49 18.72
N PRO A 41 -11.42 10.68 18.03
CA PRO A 41 -11.57 10.37 16.61
C PRO A 41 -10.61 11.14 15.68
N ASP A 42 -10.22 12.34 16.05
CA ASP A 42 -9.29 13.22 15.30
C ASP A 42 -7.84 13.09 15.74
N GLN A 43 -7.56 12.25 16.73
CA GLN A 43 -6.22 12.06 17.27
C GLN A 43 -5.37 11.21 16.32
N ARG A 44 -4.10 11.61 16.17
CA ARG A 44 -3.12 10.81 15.42
C ARG A 44 -2.94 9.44 16.09
N LEU A 45 -3.13 8.36 15.33
CA LEU A 45 -2.96 7.00 15.83
C LEU A 45 -1.49 6.61 16.00
N PHE A 46 -0.63 7.02 15.06
CA PHE A 46 0.81 6.72 15.08
C PHE A 46 1.62 7.99 15.33
N PHE A 47 2.22 8.09 16.52
CA PHE A 47 2.97 9.27 16.97
C PHE A 47 4.45 9.23 16.59
N LYS A 48 4.84 8.36 15.67
CA LYS A 48 6.24 8.17 15.29
C LYS A 48 6.61 9.05 14.10
N SER A 49 7.80 9.62 14.17
CA SER A 49 8.36 10.42 13.07
C SER A 49 8.79 9.54 11.89
N LYS A 50 8.92 10.14 10.71
CA LYS A 50 9.48 9.47 9.53
C LYS A 50 10.89 8.92 9.79
N GLY A 51 11.71 9.67 10.55
CA GLY A 51 13.05 9.22 10.94
C GLY A 51 13.02 7.96 11.79
N TYR A 52 12.13 7.92 12.77
CA TYR A 52 11.93 6.73 13.61
C TYR A 52 11.58 5.50 12.76
N LEU A 53 10.63 5.63 11.83
CA LEU A 53 10.23 4.52 10.95
C LEU A 53 11.40 4.04 10.08
N GLY A 54 12.23 4.96 9.57
CA GLY A 54 13.44 4.63 8.82
C GLY A 54 14.44 3.82 9.66
N HIS A 55 14.66 4.21 10.91
CA HIS A 55 15.52 3.47 11.84
C HIS A 55 14.98 2.07 12.15
N GLU A 56 13.66 1.92 12.32
CA GLU A 56 13.04 0.62 12.55
C GLU A 56 13.17 -0.32 11.34
N ILE A 57 13.05 0.21 10.12
CA ILE A 57 13.30 -0.58 8.89
C ILE A 57 14.76 -1.03 8.85
N THR A 58 15.71 -0.16 9.15
CA THR A 58 17.13 -0.50 9.20
C THR A 58 17.42 -1.59 10.24
N ARG A 59 16.88 -1.44 11.44
CA ARG A 59 17.04 -2.41 12.53
C ARG A 59 16.42 -3.76 12.17
N GLY A 60 15.19 -3.76 11.66
CA GLY A 60 14.48 -4.98 11.28
C GLY A 60 15.13 -5.71 10.12
N SER A 61 15.57 -5.00 9.09
CA SER A 61 16.27 -5.59 7.94
C SER A 61 17.57 -6.25 8.36
N LYS A 62 18.36 -5.60 9.23
CA LYS A 62 19.60 -6.16 9.76
C LYS A 62 19.33 -7.41 10.59
N LYS A 63 18.33 -7.40 11.46
CA LYS A 63 17.95 -8.56 12.28
C LYS A 63 17.47 -9.73 11.43
N ALA A 64 16.74 -9.46 10.36
CA ALA A 64 16.20 -10.48 9.44
C ALA A 64 17.23 -10.95 8.40
N GLY A 65 18.39 -10.31 8.29
CA GLY A 65 19.40 -10.66 7.28
C GLY A 65 18.98 -10.36 5.85
N ILE A 66 18.09 -9.37 5.65
CA ILE A 66 17.58 -8.98 4.33
C ILE A 66 18.06 -7.60 3.91
N LYS A 67 18.00 -7.33 2.61
CA LYS A 67 18.37 -6.01 2.07
C LYS A 67 17.45 -4.93 2.65
N ARG A 68 18.07 -3.83 3.12
CA ARG A 68 17.34 -2.66 3.56
C ARG A 68 16.60 -2.00 2.38
N ILE A 69 15.36 -1.65 2.59
CA ILE A 69 14.54 -0.82 1.69
C ILE A 69 14.16 0.49 2.37
N ASN A 70 13.81 1.50 1.60
CA ASN A 70 13.24 2.72 2.15
C ASN A 70 11.72 2.55 2.39
N ILE A 71 11.12 3.46 3.15
CA ILE A 71 9.68 3.39 3.50
C ILE A 71 8.80 3.41 2.23
N HIS A 72 9.18 4.22 1.23
CA HIS A 72 8.40 4.32 -0.01
C HIS A 72 8.43 3.01 -0.83
N ALA A 73 9.51 2.21 -0.69
CA ALA A 73 9.59 0.91 -1.32
C ALA A 73 8.54 -0.10 -0.81
N LEU A 74 7.97 0.10 0.38
CA LEU A 74 6.83 -0.69 0.85
C LEU A 74 5.61 -0.52 -0.07
N ARG A 75 5.39 0.70 -0.57
CA ARG A 75 4.34 0.97 -1.56
C ARG A 75 4.62 0.24 -2.89
N HIS A 76 5.86 0.26 -3.37
CA HIS A 76 6.25 -0.49 -4.56
C HIS A 76 6.06 -1.99 -4.37
N SER A 77 6.43 -2.53 -3.22
CA SER A 77 6.23 -3.94 -2.87
C SER A 77 4.75 -4.31 -2.85
N HIS A 78 3.89 -3.44 -2.33
CA HIS A 78 2.45 -3.66 -2.33
C HIS A 78 1.87 -3.71 -3.75
N ILE A 79 2.29 -2.80 -4.62
CA ILE A 79 1.89 -2.80 -6.03
C ILE A 79 2.33 -4.10 -6.71
N SER A 80 3.60 -4.49 -6.54
CA SER A 80 4.14 -5.72 -7.12
C SER A 80 3.39 -6.97 -6.64
N LEU A 81 3.06 -7.03 -5.36
CA LEU A 81 2.29 -8.13 -4.79
C LEU A 81 0.89 -8.23 -5.41
N LEU A 82 0.21 -7.10 -5.59
CA LEU A 82 -1.11 -7.08 -6.21
C LEU A 82 -1.07 -7.51 -7.68
N MET A 83 -0.03 -7.10 -8.41
CA MET A 83 0.19 -7.56 -9.78
C MET A 83 0.41 -9.06 -9.86
N ASP A 84 1.26 -9.60 -8.99
CA ASP A 84 1.52 -11.03 -8.89
C ASP A 84 0.25 -11.83 -8.57
N ARG A 85 -0.67 -11.24 -7.82
CA ARG A 85 -2.00 -11.81 -7.52
C ARG A 85 -3.00 -11.64 -8.65
N GLY A 86 -2.65 -11.00 -9.75
CA GLY A 86 -3.45 -10.88 -10.96
C GLY A 86 -4.46 -9.73 -10.97
N PHE A 87 -4.34 -8.76 -10.07
CA PHE A 87 -5.21 -7.57 -10.08
C PHE A 87 -4.88 -6.64 -11.24
N SER A 88 -5.90 -5.96 -11.76
CA SER A 88 -5.76 -5.05 -12.89
C SER A 88 -4.98 -3.78 -12.50
N ALA A 89 -4.37 -3.15 -13.52
CA ALA A 89 -3.70 -1.87 -13.32
C ALA A 89 -4.64 -0.78 -12.81
N LEU A 90 -5.91 -0.80 -13.24
CA LEU A 90 -6.94 0.14 -12.80
C LEU A 90 -7.23 -0.03 -11.30
N ASP A 91 -7.49 -1.25 -10.85
CA ASP A 91 -7.79 -1.55 -9.44
C ASP A 91 -6.62 -1.16 -8.53
N ILE A 92 -5.40 -1.46 -8.97
CA ILE A 92 -4.19 -1.11 -8.23
C ILE A 92 -4.01 0.41 -8.16
N ALA A 93 -4.20 1.12 -9.29
CA ALA A 93 -4.08 2.58 -9.32
C ALA A 93 -5.09 3.26 -8.39
N GLU A 94 -6.32 2.80 -8.35
CA GLU A 94 -7.35 3.29 -7.41
C GLU A 94 -6.97 3.05 -5.96
N ARG A 95 -6.52 1.84 -5.65
CA ARG A 95 -6.12 1.48 -4.29
C ARG A 95 -4.96 2.31 -3.77
N VAL A 96 -3.93 2.51 -4.58
CA VAL A 96 -2.72 3.25 -4.18
C VAL A 96 -2.81 4.76 -4.42
N GLY A 97 -3.87 5.24 -5.08
CA GLY A 97 -4.14 6.66 -5.30
C GLY A 97 -3.29 7.28 -6.40
N HIS A 98 -2.95 6.53 -7.45
CA HIS A 98 -2.31 7.09 -8.63
C HIS A 98 -3.30 7.96 -9.43
N GLU A 99 -2.91 9.21 -9.73
CA GLU A 99 -3.71 10.14 -10.56
C GLU A 99 -3.90 9.61 -11.97
N ALA A 100 -2.85 9.01 -12.54
CA ALA A 100 -2.88 8.41 -13.87
C ALA A 100 -2.56 6.91 -13.75
N ILE A 101 -3.35 6.10 -14.41
CA ILE A 101 -3.11 4.65 -14.52
C ILE A 101 -1.75 4.34 -15.15
N SER A 102 -1.22 5.25 -16.00
CA SER A 102 0.11 5.15 -16.60
C SER A 102 1.23 4.97 -15.57
N ILE A 103 1.08 5.50 -14.35
CA ILE A 103 2.05 5.29 -13.26
C ILE A 103 2.09 3.82 -12.86
N THR A 104 0.94 3.16 -12.80
CA THR A 104 0.85 1.72 -12.52
C THR A 104 1.41 0.89 -13.67
N TYR A 105 1.23 1.33 -14.91
CA TYR A 105 1.80 0.66 -16.10
C TYR A 105 3.33 0.66 -16.17
N LYS A 106 4.02 1.46 -15.37
CA LYS A 106 5.50 1.33 -15.21
C LYS A 106 5.92 -0.06 -14.70
N TYR A 107 4.99 -0.77 -14.09
CA TYR A 107 5.17 -2.15 -13.62
C TYR A 107 4.61 -3.18 -14.60
N ALA A 108 4.29 -2.79 -15.85
CA ALA A 108 3.62 -3.65 -16.85
C ALA A 108 4.34 -4.98 -17.11
N HIS A 109 5.69 -4.98 -17.03
CA HIS A 109 6.51 -6.18 -17.20
C HIS A 109 6.24 -7.25 -16.11
N MET A 110 5.61 -6.89 -15.01
CA MET A 110 5.26 -7.79 -13.90
C MET A 110 3.85 -8.38 -14.05
N TYR A 111 3.04 -7.87 -15.00
CA TYR A 111 1.71 -8.42 -15.25
C TYR A 111 1.82 -9.77 -15.96
N PRO A 112 1.10 -10.80 -15.49
CA PRO A 112 1.06 -12.09 -16.17
C PRO A 112 0.44 -11.95 -17.56
N ASN A 113 0.99 -12.66 -18.56
CA ASN A 113 0.39 -12.76 -19.87
C ASN A 113 -0.81 -13.70 -19.80
N LYS A 114 -2.01 -13.17 -20.01
CA LYS A 114 -3.27 -13.91 -19.94
C LYS A 114 -3.93 -14.16 -21.30
N GLN A 115 -3.20 -13.97 -22.41
CA GLN A 115 -3.75 -14.13 -23.75
C GLN A 115 -4.30 -15.54 -24.00
N ASP A 116 -3.57 -16.56 -23.58
CA ASP A 116 -4.00 -17.95 -23.71
C ASP A 116 -5.23 -18.25 -22.85
N GLU A 117 -5.28 -17.71 -21.62
CA GLU A 117 -6.44 -17.85 -20.74
C GLU A 117 -7.67 -17.16 -21.33
N MET A 118 -7.52 -15.96 -21.90
CA MET A 118 -8.61 -15.25 -22.56
C MET A 118 -9.14 -16.04 -23.76
N ALA A 119 -8.27 -16.56 -24.61
CA ALA A 119 -8.65 -17.37 -25.77
C ALA A 119 -9.40 -18.63 -25.35
N ARG A 120 -8.92 -19.33 -24.31
CA ARG A 120 -9.57 -20.53 -23.77
C ARG A 120 -10.96 -20.23 -23.22
N LYS A 121 -11.14 -19.15 -22.47
CA LYS A 121 -12.45 -18.76 -21.93
C LYS A 121 -13.45 -18.42 -23.03
N LEU A 122 -13.02 -17.75 -24.08
CA LEU A 122 -13.85 -17.46 -25.24
C LEU A 122 -14.28 -18.75 -25.97
N GLU A 123 -13.42 -19.75 -26.04
CA GLU A 123 -13.75 -21.05 -26.62
C GLU A 123 -14.78 -21.82 -25.77
N GLU A 124 -14.61 -21.80 -24.44
CA GLU A 124 -15.55 -22.42 -23.48
C GLU A 124 -16.96 -21.83 -23.58
N GLU A 125 -17.09 -20.50 -23.79
CA GLU A 125 -18.40 -19.84 -23.94
C GLU A 125 -19.14 -20.24 -25.24
N ARG A 126 -18.41 -20.71 -26.23
CA ARG A 126 -18.99 -21.14 -27.50
C ARG A 126 -19.57 -22.54 -27.44
N SER A 127 -19.14 -23.30 -26.50
CA SER A 127 -19.64 -24.67 -26.27
C SER A 127 -20.99 -24.64 -25.54
#